data_5e7888fa324df0ccbe46b674d91d5c64
#
_entry.id   5e7888fa324df0ccbe46b674d91d5c64
#
_cell.length_a   1.000
_cell.length_b   1.000
_cell.length_c   1.000
_cell.angle_alpha   90.00
_cell.angle_beta   90.00
_cell.angle_gamma   90.00
#
_symmetry.space_group_name_H-M   'P 1'
#
loop_
_entity.id
_entity.type
_entity.pdbx_description
1 polymer ?
#
loop_
_entity_poly.entity_id
_entity_poly.type
_entity_poly.pdbx_seq_one_letter_code
_entity_poly.pdbx_strand_id
1 'polypeptide(L)'
;MINLSTPSDKLLEEIETDLGKLTWWLNKVKGPNVRSNKRKELARKYRAQWAQERKRFIGETLEYKSALGNRWFCYDVVQKPAGAADIMVGVDKFIYWETLGSIGAFLPQWWTDAETMTNHPSCLIYTSHFFQRFAERAKIPFRSREMVMAFVSELNFKPYKEDTDKDGNPILVFRMNHTGFAYAVRRKDNPLVIEVRTYLDETNMTPSKLKRYEELAQRIEADGFEDDTAWLGFIHAAQAGEALGY
;
A
#
# COMPACT_ATOMS: atom_id res chain seq x y z
N MET A 1 -1.13 20.11 5.11
CA MET A 1 -0.19 19.15 4.48
C MET A 1 0.38 18.23 5.55
N ILE A 2 0.16 16.95 5.41
CA ILE A 2 0.63 15.91 6.33
C ILE A 2 2.14 15.71 6.23
N ASN A 3 2.75 15.38 7.39
CA ASN A 3 4.16 14.98 7.50
C ASN A 3 4.30 13.94 8.64
N LEU A 4 5.51 13.46 8.88
CA LEU A 4 5.75 12.39 9.85
C LEU A 4 5.43 12.79 11.31
N SER A 5 5.38 14.08 11.63
CA SER A 5 5.02 14.59 12.97
C SER A 5 3.53 14.96 13.12
N THR A 6 2.72 14.79 12.07
CA THR A 6 1.27 15.07 12.15
C THR A 6 0.64 14.07 13.13
N PRO A 7 -0.12 14.55 14.15
CA PRO A 7 -0.88 13.67 15.04
C PRO A 7 -1.82 12.74 14.27
N SER A 8 -2.00 11.52 14.76
CA SER A 8 -2.70 10.46 14.04
C SER A 8 -4.13 10.81 13.66
N ASP A 9 -4.91 11.39 14.58
CA ASP A 9 -6.31 11.75 14.31
C ASP A 9 -6.42 12.81 13.22
N LYS A 10 -5.56 13.84 13.29
CA LYS A 10 -5.50 14.88 12.26
C LYS A 10 -5.03 14.32 10.91
N LEU A 11 -4.11 13.36 10.92
CA LEU A 11 -3.63 12.68 9.73
C LEU A 11 -4.77 11.92 9.05
N LEU A 12 -5.54 11.15 9.81
CA LEU A 12 -6.67 10.39 9.28
C LEU A 12 -7.78 11.32 8.76
N GLU A 13 -8.10 12.39 9.46
CA GLU A 13 -9.07 13.42 9.03
C GLU A 13 -8.66 14.09 7.71
N GLU A 14 -7.39 14.50 7.56
CA GLU A 14 -6.88 15.08 6.32
C GLU A 14 -6.90 14.09 5.16
N ILE A 15 -6.54 12.83 5.41
CA ILE A 15 -6.61 11.75 4.42
C ILE A 15 -8.04 11.55 3.93
N GLU A 16 -9.00 11.44 4.83
CA GLU A 16 -10.41 11.21 4.50
C GLU A 16 -10.97 12.39 3.68
N THR A 17 -10.67 13.62 4.12
CA THR A 17 -11.04 14.85 3.40
C THR A 17 -10.50 14.86 1.96
N ASP A 18 -9.24 14.50 1.79
CA ASP A 18 -8.61 14.46 0.47
C ASP A 18 -9.15 13.34 -0.41
N LEU A 19 -9.43 12.16 0.17
CA LEU A 19 -9.89 10.99 -0.58
C LEU A 19 -11.20 11.24 -1.32
N GLY A 20 -12.15 11.97 -0.71
CA GLY A 20 -13.40 12.33 -1.37
C GLY A 20 -13.16 13.17 -2.65
N LYS A 21 -12.31 14.19 -2.54
CA LYS A 21 -11.96 15.06 -3.69
C LYS A 21 -11.11 14.35 -4.73
N LEU A 22 -10.17 13.52 -4.28
CA LEU A 22 -9.31 12.71 -5.14
C LEU A 22 -10.12 11.71 -5.96
N THR A 23 -11.09 11.04 -5.37
CA THR A 23 -11.98 10.10 -6.06
C THR A 23 -12.77 10.80 -7.17
N TRP A 24 -13.33 11.97 -6.89
CA TRP A 24 -14.01 12.77 -7.89
C TRP A 24 -13.08 13.19 -9.05
N TRP A 25 -11.85 13.64 -8.72
CA TRP A 25 -10.85 14.02 -9.72
C TRP A 25 -10.41 12.83 -10.58
N LEU A 26 -10.15 11.67 -9.98
CA LEU A 26 -9.80 10.45 -10.69
C LEU A 26 -10.92 10.02 -11.65
N ASN A 27 -12.17 10.10 -11.22
CA ASN A 27 -13.32 9.82 -12.07
C ASN A 27 -13.40 10.78 -13.26
N LYS A 28 -13.01 12.04 -13.09
CA LYS A 28 -12.97 13.03 -14.18
C LYS A 28 -11.83 12.73 -15.17
N VAL A 29 -10.64 12.40 -14.70
CA VAL A 29 -9.43 12.20 -15.53
C VAL A 29 -9.42 10.83 -16.20
N LYS A 30 -9.68 9.78 -15.45
CA LYS A 30 -9.68 8.40 -15.95
C LYS A 30 -11.05 7.91 -16.40
N GLY A 31 -12.10 8.70 -16.12
CA GLY A 31 -13.51 8.38 -16.28
C GLY A 31 -14.00 7.44 -15.18
N PRO A 32 -15.32 7.33 -15.00
CA PRO A 32 -15.90 6.56 -13.92
C PRO A 32 -15.42 5.11 -13.98
N ASN A 33 -14.75 4.66 -12.94
CA ASN A 33 -14.22 3.29 -12.79
C ASN A 33 -15.29 2.20 -12.82
N VAL A 34 -16.57 2.62 -12.79
CA VAL A 34 -17.73 1.78 -12.52
C VAL A 34 -18.34 1.16 -13.77
N ARG A 35 -18.11 1.71 -14.93
CA ARG A 35 -18.73 1.15 -16.15
C ARG A 35 -17.89 -0.02 -16.67
N SER A 36 -18.50 -1.21 -16.73
CA SER A 36 -17.87 -2.45 -17.19
C SER A 36 -17.10 -2.32 -18.52
N ASN A 37 -17.57 -1.43 -19.41
CA ASN A 37 -16.94 -1.15 -20.70
C ASN A 37 -15.56 -0.50 -20.54
N LYS A 38 -15.37 0.39 -19.56
CA LYS A 38 -14.09 1.07 -19.36
C LYS A 38 -13.04 0.19 -18.70
N ARG A 39 -13.45 -0.70 -17.78
CA ARG A 39 -12.56 -1.75 -17.27
C ARG A 39 -12.04 -2.66 -18.39
N LYS A 40 -12.91 -3.02 -19.33
CA LYS A 40 -12.51 -3.79 -20.53
C LYS A 40 -11.54 -3.04 -21.43
N GLU A 41 -11.73 -1.73 -21.58
CA GLU A 41 -10.81 -0.86 -22.34
C GLU A 41 -9.43 -0.77 -21.68
N LEU A 42 -9.37 -0.54 -20.37
CA LEU A 42 -8.13 -0.55 -19.60
C LEU A 42 -7.43 -1.92 -19.65
N ALA A 43 -8.19 -3.00 -19.51
CA ALA A 43 -7.63 -4.33 -19.65
C ALA A 43 -7.05 -4.56 -21.06
N ARG A 44 -7.71 -4.08 -22.13
CA ARG A 44 -7.15 -4.14 -23.50
C ARG A 44 -5.84 -3.36 -23.62
N LYS A 45 -5.76 -2.16 -23.02
CA LYS A 45 -4.55 -1.32 -23.03
C LYS A 45 -3.35 -2.07 -22.48
N TYR A 46 -3.52 -2.83 -21.39
CA TYR A 46 -2.42 -3.50 -20.70
C TYR A 46 -2.22 -4.97 -21.08
N ARG A 47 -3.10 -5.55 -21.92
CA ARG A 47 -3.06 -6.99 -22.24
C ARG A 47 -1.75 -7.43 -22.91
N ALA A 48 -1.23 -6.63 -23.82
CA ALA A 48 0.04 -6.95 -24.51
C ALA A 48 1.20 -6.95 -23.50
N GLN A 49 1.28 -5.96 -22.64
CA GLN A 49 2.30 -5.88 -21.59
C GLN A 49 2.16 -7.04 -20.59
N TRP A 50 0.94 -7.37 -20.19
CA TRP A 50 0.70 -8.52 -19.31
C TRP A 50 1.18 -9.84 -19.94
N ALA A 51 0.98 -10.02 -21.23
CA ALA A 51 1.41 -11.23 -21.92
C ALA A 51 2.95 -11.42 -21.90
N GLN A 52 3.69 -10.31 -21.79
CA GLN A 52 5.14 -10.34 -21.67
C GLN A 52 5.60 -10.55 -20.23
N GLU A 53 5.06 -9.76 -19.29
CA GLU A 53 5.51 -9.74 -17.91
C GLU A 53 4.98 -10.91 -17.08
N ARG A 54 3.74 -11.33 -17.32
CA ARG A 54 3.01 -12.41 -16.62
C ARG A 54 3.01 -12.30 -15.10
N LYS A 55 3.19 -11.08 -14.58
CA LYS A 55 3.19 -10.75 -13.16
C LYS A 55 2.53 -9.39 -12.94
N ARG A 56 2.17 -9.09 -11.68
CA ARG A 56 1.67 -7.76 -11.30
C ARG A 56 2.66 -6.68 -11.73
N PHE A 57 2.16 -5.63 -12.35
CA PHE A 57 2.98 -4.46 -12.70
C PHE A 57 2.19 -3.15 -12.53
N ILE A 58 2.94 -2.07 -12.50
CA ILE A 58 2.41 -0.71 -12.42
C ILE A 58 2.26 -0.14 -13.82
N GLY A 59 1.05 0.31 -14.13
CA GLY A 59 0.74 0.96 -15.39
C GLY A 59 0.94 2.48 -15.33
N GLU A 60 -0.04 3.21 -15.82
CA GLU A 60 0.00 4.69 -15.84
C GLU A 60 0.00 5.29 -14.44
N THR A 61 0.80 6.33 -14.25
CA THR A 61 0.92 7.07 -13.00
C THR A 61 0.43 8.49 -13.16
N LEU A 62 -0.26 9.02 -12.15
CA LEU A 62 -0.77 10.39 -12.09
C LEU A 62 -0.42 11.01 -10.76
N GLU A 63 -0.18 12.31 -10.74
CA GLU A 63 0.00 13.08 -9.52
C GLU A 63 -1.17 14.05 -9.33
N TYR A 64 -1.66 14.15 -8.09
CA TYR A 64 -2.70 15.10 -7.69
C TYR A 64 -2.24 15.86 -6.46
N LYS A 65 -2.32 17.18 -6.51
CA LYS A 65 -2.07 18.05 -5.36
C LYS A 65 -3.41 18.48 -4.78
N SER A 66 -3.67 18.11 -3.54
CA SER A 66 -4.92 18.48 -2.85
C SER A 66 -4.92 19.94 -2.43
N ALA A 67 -6.10 20.46 -2.07
CA ALA A 67 -6.24 21.80 -1.50
C ALA A 67 -5.53 21.96 -0.14
N LEU A 68 -5.34 20.85 0.60
CA LEU A 68 -4.56 20.80 1.84
C LEU A 68 -3.04 20.76 1.59
N GLY A 69 -2.63 20.74 0.33
CA GLY A 69 -1.22 20.72 -0.08
C GLY A 69 -0.60 19.34 -0.14
N ASN A 70 -1.34 18.27 0.15
CA ASN A 70 -0.85 16.91 0.08
C ASN A 70 -0.64 16.48 -1.38
N ARG A 71 0.48 15.80 -1.65
CA ARG A 71 0.81 15.25 -2.96
C ARG A 71 0.41 13.79 -3.01
N TRP A 72 -0.61 13.49 -3.81
CA TRP A 72 -1.11 12.15 -4.05
C TRP A 72 -0.49 11.56 -5.30
N PHE A 73 0.05 10.39 -5.16
CA PHE A 73 0.56 9.58 -6.26
C PHE A 73 -0.44 8.46 -6.54
N CYS A 74 -1.05 8.48 -7.73
CA CYS A 74 -2.05 7.50 -8.15
C CYS A 74 -1.48 6.68 -9.30
N TYR A 75 -1.73 5.39 -9.32
CA TYR A 75 -1.17 4.49 -10.33
C TYR A 75 -2.10 3.33 -10.64
N ASP A 76 -2.08 2.89 -11.89
CA ASP A 76 -2.79 1.69 -12.30
C ASP A 76 -2.05 0.45 -11.79
N VAL A 77 -2.78 -0.45 -11.14
CA VAL A 77 -2.30 -1.77 -10.75
C VAL A 77 -2.88 -2.78 -11.70
N VAL A 78 -2.03 -3.45 -12.46
CA VAL A 78 -2.43 -4.49 -13.40
C VAL A 78 -2.05 -5.85 -12.84
N GLN A 79 -3.02 -6.70 -12.65
CA GLN A 79 -2.82 -8.05 -12.12
C GLN A 79 -3.86 -9.02 -12.69
N LYS A 80 -3.60 -10.31 -12.57
CA LYS A 80 -4.58 -11.36 -12.86
C LYS A 80 -4.80 -12.18 -11.59
N PRO A 81 -5.94 -12.00 -10.91
CA PRO A 81 -6.27 -12.80 -9.74
C PRO A 81 -6.31 -14.29 -10.07
N ALA A 82 -6.03 -15.13 -9.08
CA ALA A 82 -6.12 -16.57 -9.22
C ALA A 82 -7.55 -16.95 -9.68
N GLY A 83 -7.65 -17.83 -10.67
CA GLY A 83 -8.94 -18.24 -11.23
C GLY A 83 -9.64 -17.23 -12.15
N ALA A 84 -9.13 -16.00 -12.27
CA ALA A 84 -9.73 -15.00 -13.16
C ALA A 84 -9.47 -15.33 -14.64
N ALA A 85 -10.50 -15.14 -15.49
CA ALA A 85 -10.37 -15.34 -16.94
C ALA A 85 -9.48 -14.29 -17.61
N ASP A 86 -9.44 -13.06 -17.08
CA ASP A 86 -8.72 -11.93 -17.67
C ASP A 86 -8.00 -11.09 -16.59
N ILE A 87 -7.14 -10.18 -17.03
CA ILE A 87 -6.47 -9.22 -16.15
C ILE A 87 -7.47 -8.22 -15.57
N MET A 88 -7.18 -7.76 -14.38
CA MET A 88 -7.88 -6.66 -13.71
C MET A 88 -6.97 -5.45 -13.61
N VAL A 89 -7.57 -4.27 -13.71
CA VAL A 89 -6.87 -2.98 -13.53
C VAL A 89 -7.57 -2.23 -12.41
N GLY A 90 -6.83 -2.02 -11.33
CA GLY A 90 -7.23 -1.15 -10.23
C GLY A 90 -6.45 0.16 -10.24
N VAL A 91 -6.88 1.12 -9.44
CA VAL A 91 -6.12 2.36 -9.19
C VAL A 91 -5.80 2.43 -7.72
N ASP A 92 -4.51 2.34 -7.41
CA ASP A 92 -4.00 2.56 -6.06
C ASP A 92 -3.45 3.97 -5.90
N LYS A 93 -3.34 4.41 -4.66
CA LYS A 93 -2.95 5.77 -4.33
C LYS A 93 -2.27 5.86 -2.97
N PHE A 94 -1.31 6.78 -2.86
CA PHE A 94 -0.70 7.14 -1.59
C PHE A 94 -0.29 8.61 -1.58
N ILE A 95 -0.08 9.18 -0.39
CA ILE A 95 0.49 10.51 -0.23
C ILE A 95 2.00 10.37 -0.16
N TYR A 96 2.68 11.14 -0.98
CA TYR A 96 4.13 11.26 -0.98
C TYR A 96 4.55 12.59 -0.39
N TRP A 97 5.40 12.53 0.61
CA TRP A 97 5.93 13.70 1.28
C TRP A 97 7.45 13.73 1.18
N GLU A 98 7.98 14.86 0.78
CA GLU A 98 9.39 15.10 0.63
C GLU A 98 9.77 16.49 1.11
N THR A 99 10.78 16.57 1.95
CA THR A 99 11.45 17.82 2.36
C THR A 99 12.95 17.65 2.24
N LEU A 100 13.69 18.76 2.47
CA LEU A 100 15.16 18.72 2.57
C LEU A 100 15.59 17.68 3.61
N GLY A 101 16.13 16.56 3.13
CA GLY A 101 16.68 15.51 3.97
C GLY A 101 15.72 14.37 4.37
N SER A 102 14.44 14.48 4.11
CA SER A 102 13.44 13.50 4.53
C SER A 102 12.41 13.19 3.47
N ILE A 103 11.92 11.95 3.46
CA ILE A 103 10.89 11.44 2.56
C ILE A 103 9.95 10.54 3.35
N GLY A 104 8.69 10.52 2.99
CA GLY A 104 7.71 9.60 3.58
C GLY A 104 6.58 9.30 2.61
N ALA A 105 5.94 8.16 2.83
CA ALA A 105 4.72 7.80 2.13
C ALA A 105 3.65 7.40 3.13
N PHE A 106 2.43 7.83 2.87
CA PHE A 106 1.25 7.55 3.69
C PHE A 106 0.27 6.77 2.81
N LEU A 107 0.08 5.50 3.14
CA LEU A 107 -0.87 4.62 2.46
C LEU A 107 -2.16 4.57 3.28
N PRO A 108 -3.23 5.21 2.80
CA PRO A 108 -4.54 5.02 3.38
C PRO A 108 -4.97 3.55 3.30
N GLN A 109 -5.53 3.06 4.38
CA GLN A 109 -6.07 1.73 4.52
C GLN A 109 -7.45 1.83 5.16
N TRP A 110 -8.20 0.75 5.08
CA TRP A 110 -9.47 0.59 5.80
C TRP A 110 -9.37 -0.66 6.65
N TRP A 111 -9.64 -0.51 7.92
CA TRP A 111 -9.76 -1.63 8.83
C TRP A 111 -11.24 -1.88 9.11
N THR A 112 -11.69 -3.10 8.91
CA THR A 112 -13.07 -3.50 9.19
C THR A 112 -13.11 -4.17 10.55
N ASP A 113 -13.91 -3.62 11.45
CA ASP A 113 -14.22 -4.26 12.69
C ASP A 113 -15.10 -5.50 12.41
N ALA A 114 -14.61 -6.68 12.78
CA ALA A 114 -15.28 -7.93 12.47
C ALA A 114 -16.61 -8.13 13.25
N GLU A 115 -16.75 -7.47 14.41
CA GLU A 115 -17.96 -7.57 15.23
C GLU A 115 -19.04 -6.62 14.76
N THR A 116 -18.67 -5.37 14.45
CA THR A 116 -19.62 -4.32 14.06
C THR A 116 -19.78 -4.16 12.56
N MET A 117 -18.90 -4.79 11.77
CA MET A 117 -18.77 -4.58 10.31
C MET A 117 -18.54 -3.12 9.93
N THR A 118 -18.00 -2.32 10.85
CA THR A 118 -17.72 -0.91 10.65
C THR A 118 -16.33 -0.74 10.06
N ASN A 119 -16.23 0.07 9.01
CA ASN A 119 -14.95 0.43 8.40
C ASN A 119 -14.35 1.64 9.11
N HIS A 120 -13.13 1.49 9.59
CA HIS A 120 -12.35 2.56 10.21
C HIS A 120 -11.20 2.98 9.31
N PRO A 121 -10.99 4.28 9.08
CA PRO A 121 -9.83 4.76 8.37
C PRO A 121 -8.57 4.40 9.14
N SER A 122 -7.58 3.89 8.44
CA SER A 122 -6.26 3.56 8.97
C SER A 122 -5.17 4.00 7.99
N CYS A 123 -3.93 4.03 8.42
CA CYS A 123 -2.83 4.47 7.58
C CYS A 123 -1.53 3.72 7.87
N LEU A 124 -0.87 3.25 6.82
CA LEU A 124 0.52 2.82 6.88
C LEU A 124 1.42 4.01 6.53
N ILE A 125 2.35 4.34 7.42
CA ILE A 125 3.33 5.41 7.22
C ILE A 125 4.70 4.77 6.95
N TYR A 126 5.24 4.97 5.77
CA TYR A 126 6.60 4.57 5.45
C TYR A 126 7.55 5.72 5.75
N THR A 127 8.48 5.51 6.69
CA THR A 127 9.37 6.56 7.18
C THR A 127 10.56 6.79 6.25
N SER A 128 11.28 7.91 6.43
CA SER A 128 12.52 8.18 5.70
C SER A 128 13.57 7.10 5.91
N HIS A 129 13.67 6.54 7.10
CA HIS A 129 14.62 5.48 7.40
C HIS A 129 14.26 4.18 6.64
N PHE A 130 12.97 3.87 6.52
CA PHE A 130 12.52 2.77 5.67
C PHE A 130 12.99 2.96 4.23
N PHE A 131 12.72 4.13 3.61
CA PHE A 131 13.11 4.41 2.24
C PHE A 131 14.62 4.43 2.03
N GLN A 132 15.38 4.95 2.99
CA GLN A 132 16.83 4.89 2.93
C GLN A 132 17.32 3.43 2.88
N ARG A 133 16.83 2.57 3.78
CA ARG A 133 17.20 1.16 3.80
C ARG A 133 16.73 0.39 2.56
N PHE A 134 15.53 0.71 2.08
CA PHE A 134 15.01 0.13 0.84
C PHE A 134 15.90 0.50 -0.35
N ALA A 135 16.23 1.78 -0.52
CA ALA A 135 17.08 2.27 -1.62
C ALA A 135 18.48 1.66 -1.58
N GLU A 136 19.13 1.63 -0.40
CA GLU A 136 20.46 1.03 -0.21
C GLU A 136 20.48 -0.44 -0.68
N ARG A 137 19.46 -1.21 -0.33
CA ARG A 137 19.39 -2.65 -0.60
C ARG A 137 18.93 -2.99 -2.01
N ALA A 138 18.01 -2.21 -2.53
CA ALA A 138 17.60 -2.32 -3.92
C ALA A 138 18.65 -1.74 -4.90
N LYS A 139 19.73 -1.12 -4.37
CA LYS A 139 20.77 -0.43 -5.16
C LYS A 139 20.21 0.66 -6.07
N ILE A 140 19.23 1.39 -5.58
CA ILE A 140 18.54 2.45 -6.29
C ILE A 140 18.91 3.79 -5.65
N PRO A 141 19.13 4.87 -6.41
CA PRO A 141 19.40 6.18 -5.84
C PRO A 141 18.27 6.61 -4.88
N PHE A 142 18.62 6.97 -3.66
CA PHE A 142 17.67 7.46 -2.68
C PHE A 142 16.99 8.74 -3.20
N ARG A 143 15.67 8.86 -3.01
CA ARG A 143 14.80 9.95 -3.47
C ARG A 143 14.66 10.07 -4.99
N SER A 144 14.96 9.04 -5.73
CA SER A 144 14.70 9.02 -7.16
C SER A 144 13.25 8.60 -7.47
N ARG A 145 12.77 8.99 -8.64
CA ARG A 145 11.51 8.46 -9.18
C ARG A 145 11.58 6.92 -9.30
N GLU A 146 12.73 6.41 -9.66
CA GLU A 146 12.99 4.98 -9.76
C GLU A 146 12.75 4.27 -8.42
N MET A 147 13.22 4.86 -7.30
CA MET A 147 12.96 4.35 -5.97
C MET A 147 11.45 4.30 -5.66
N VAL A 148 10.70 5.35 -5.99
CA VAL A 148 9.25 5.37 -5.79
C VAL A 148 8.56 4.28 -6.59
N MET A 149 8.94 4.10 -7.85
CA MET A 149 8.38 3.06 -8.71
C MET A 149 8.74 1.66 -8.23
N ALA A 150 9.97 1.45 -7.79
CA ALA A 150 10.40 0.18 -7.20
C ALA A 150 9.62 -0.11 -5.91
N PHE A 151 9.50 0.86 -5.01
CA PHE A 151 8.70 0.75 -3.80
C PHE A 151 7.25 0.37 -4.11
N VAL A 152 6.61 1.06 -5.05
CA VAL A 152 5.22 0.80 -5.42
C VAL A 152 5.04 -0.60 -6.03
N SER A 153 6.01 -1.07 -6.81
CA SER A 153 5.97 -2.44 -7.36
C SER A 153 6.16 -3.52 -6.29
N GLU A 154 6.91 -3.19 -5.22
CA GLU A 154 7.09 -4.05 -4.05
C GLU A 154 5.91 -4.02 -3.07
N LEU A 155 5.02 -3.01 -3.16
CA LEU A 155 3.82 -2.94 -2.35
C LEU A 155 2.89 -4.12 -2.66
N ASN A 156 3.08 -5.18 -1.91
CA ASN A 156 2.14 -6.27 -1.83
C ASN A 156 1.42 -6.15 -0.48
N PHE A 157 0.10 -6.06 -0.52
CA PHE A 157 -0.74 -5.98 0.68
C PHE A 157 -0.80 -7.35 1.36
N LYS A 158 0.35 -7.89 1.74
CA LYS A 158 0.36 -9.10 2.55
C LYS A 158 0.06 -8.77 4.00
N PRO A 159 -0.72 -9.61 4.67
CA PRO A 159 -1.00 -9.41 6.09
C PRO A 159 0.30 -9.38 6.88
N TYR A 160 0.31 -8.56 7.91
CA TYR A 160 1.39 -8.54 8.89
C TYR A 160 1.15 -9.57 9.98
N LYS A 161 2.23 -10.00 10.63
CA LYS A 161 2.15 -10.75 11.88
C LYS A 161 2.67 -9.89 13.03
N GLU A 162 2.03 -10.03 14.17
CA GLU A 162 2.53 -9.47 15.42
C GLU A 162 3.69 -10.32 15.94
N ASP A 163 4.75 -9.66 16.37
CA ASP A 163 5.95 -10.24 16.97
C ASP A 163 6.45 -9.31 18.08
N THR A 164 7.54 -9.64 18.72
CA THR A 164 8.20 -8.79 19.71
C THR A 164 9.63 -8.48 19.29
N ASP A 165 10.09 -7.26 19.57
CA ASP A 165 11.49 -6.91 19.42
C ASP A 165 12.35 -7.56 20.53
N LYS A 166 13.66 -7.29 20.51
CA LYS A 166 14.61 -7.80 21.51
C LYS A 166 14.32 -7.34 22.95
N ASP A 167 13.58 -6.24 23.09
CA ASP A 167 13.25 -5.62 24.38
C ASP A 167 11.81 -5.99 24.81
N GLY A 168 11.14 -6.88 24.05
CA GLY A 168 9.79 -7.35 24.34
C GLY A 168 8.65 -6.42 23.89
N ASN A 169 8.97 -5.34 23.13
CA ASN A 169 7.91 -4.44 22.65
C ASN A 169 7.21 -5.04 21.43
N PRO A 170 5.89 -4.84 21.30
CA PRO A 170 5.13 -5.35 20.17
C PRO A 170 5.56 -4.68 18.86
N ILE A 171 5.82 -5.48 17.85
CA ILE A 171 6.15 -5.06 16.50
C ILE A 171 5.25 -5.76 15.50
N LEU A 172 5.16 -5.18 14.31
CA LEU A 172 4.47 -5.76 13.17
C LEU A 172 5.50 -6.08 12.08
N VAL A 173 5.40 -7.25 11.49
CA VAL A 173 6.31 -7.71 10.43
C VAL A 173 5.51 -7.94 9.16
N PHE A 174 5.90 -7.25 8.09
CA PHE A 174 5.32 -7.39 6.75
C PHE A 174 6.32 -8.10 5.85
N ARG A 175 5.87 -9.05 5.06
CA ARG A 175 6.67 -9.57 3.96
C ARG A 175 6.52 -8.68 2.73
N MET A 176 7.65 -8.27 2.15
CA MET A 176 7.71 -7.46 0.94
C MET A 176 8.14 -8.36 -0.22
N ASN A 177 7.20 -8.66 -1.14
CA ASN A 177 7.42 -9.30 -2.47
C ASN A 177 8.61 -10.27 -2.62
N HIS A 178 8.85 -11.21 -1.78
CA HIS A 178 9.95 -12.17 -1.89
C HIS A 178 11.38 -11.61 -1.69
N THR A 179 11.55 -10.32 -1.40
CA THR A 179 12.87 -9.68 -1.31
C THR A 179 13.28 -9.32 0.11
N GLY A 180 12.35 -9.32 1.05
CA GLY A 180 12.65 -8.97 2.43
C GLY A 180 11.44 -8.70 3.30
N PHE A 181 11.69 -8.08 4.43
CA PHE A 181 10.70 -7.81 5.46
C PHE A 181 10.73 -6.35 5.88
N ALA A 182 9.58 -5.81 6.19
CA ALA A 182 9.45 -4.50 6.79
C ALA A 182 9.03 -4.62 8.25
N TYR A 183 9.63 -3.80 9.10
CA TYR A 183 9.27 -3.66 10.50
C TYR A 183 8.42 -2.43 10.71
N ALA A 184 7.35 -2.61 11.48
CA ALA A 184 6.46 -1.53 11.83
C ALA A 184 6.06 -1.56 13.29
N VAL A 185 5.55 -0.43 13.77
CA VAL A 185 4.97 -0.28 15.11
C VAL A 185 3.66 0.49 14.99
N ARG A 186 2.72 0.19 15.86
CA ARG A 186 1.51 1.00 16.02
C ARG A 186 1.87 2.32 16.70
N ARG A 187 1.28 3.42 16.26
CA ARG A 187 1.43 4.69 16.98
C ARG A 187 0.70 4.63 18.32
N LYS A 188 1.29 5.30 19.33
CA LYS A 188 0.74 5.31 20.68
C LYS A 188 -0.54 6.16 20.80
N ASP A 189 -0.63 7.21 19.99
CA ASP A 189 -1.77 8.13 19.95
C ASP A 189 -2.98 7.56 19.19
N ASN A 190 -2.76 6.63 18.24
CA ASN A 190 -3.83 5.91 17.56
C ASN A 190 -3.30 4.61 16.94
N PRO A 191 -3.74 3.41 17.40
CA PRO A 191 -3.24 2.12 16.93
C PRO A 191 -3.65 1.78 15.48
N LEU A 192 -4.57 2.53 14.87
CA LEU A 192 -4.93 2.41 13.44
C LEU A 192 -3.90 3.05 12.52
N VAL A 193 -2.94 3.80 13.09
CA VAL A 193 -1.81 4.35 12.36
C VAL A 193 -0.56 3.55 12.66
N ILE A 194 0.02 2.95 11.63
CA ILE A 194 1.15 2.04 11.71
C ILE A 194 2.35 2.68 11.02
N GLU A 195 3.45 2.83 11.74
CA GLU A 195 4.72 3.32 11.21
C GLU A 195 5.61 2.18 10.75
N VAL A 196 5.85 2.06 9.46
CA VAL A 196 6.82 1.16 8.86
C VAL A 196 8.19 1.82 8.93
N ARG A 197 9.03 1.33 9.85
CA ARG A 197 10.26 2.01 10.26
C ARG A 197 11.49 1.59 9.49
N THR A 198 11.59 0.33 9.11
CA THR A 198 12.80 -0.16 8.45
C THR A 198 12.50 -1.30 7.49
N TYR A 199 13.39 -1.48 6.53
CA TYR A 199 13.40 -2.58 5.59
C TYR A 199 14.59 -3.50 5.85
N LEU A 200 14.36 -4.80 5.83
CA LEU A 200 15.35 -5.84 6.02
C LEU A 200 15.38 -6.74 4.78
N ASP A 201 16.53 -6.80 4.16
CA ASP A 201 16.79 -7.70 3.05
C ASP A 201 17.26 -9.06 3.61
N GLU A 202 16.78 -10.13 3.04
CA GLU A 202 17.12 -11.51 3.42
C GLU A 202 18.64 -11.76 3.37
N THR A 203 19.36 -11.14 2.43
CA THR A 203 20.81 -11.30 2.27
C THR A 203 21.62 -10.69 3.41
N ASN A 204 21.03 -9.78 4.18
CA ASN A 204 21.68 -9.08 5.30
C ASN A 204 21.21 -9.57 6.67
N MET A 205 20.46 -10.66 6.72
CA MET A 205 20.03 -11.27 7.96
C MET A 205 21.02 -12.32 8.45
N THR A 206 21.14 -12.44 9.79
CA THR A 206 21.82 -13.61 10.37
C THR A 206 20.98 -14.86 10.09
N PRO A 207 21.59 -16.05 9.96
CA PRO A 207 20.84 -17.28 9.68
C PRO A 207 19.69 -17.56 10.66
N SER A 208 19.89 -17.27 11.94
CA SER A 208 18.85 -17.43 12.97
C SER A 208 17.67 -16.47 12.77
N LYS A 209 17.96 -15.24 12.34
CA LYS A 209 16.95 -14.22 12.07
C LYS A 209 16.19 -14.54 10.78
N LEU A 210 16.90 -14.97 9.75
CA LEU A 210 16.30 -15.41 8.49
C LEU A 210 15.33 -16.57 8.74
N LYS A 211 15.77 -17.61 9.45
CA LYS A 211 14.92 -18.76 9.80
C LYS A 211 13.63 -18.34 10.53
N ARG A 212 13.75 -17.42 11.53
CA ARG A 212 12.57 -16.91 12.25
C ARG A 212 11.58 -16.21 11.32
N TYR A 213 12.06 -15.45 10.33
CA TYR A 213 11.20 -14.74 9.40
C TYR A 213 10.61 -15.64 8.31
N GLU A 214 11.33 -16.66 7.88
CA GLU A 214 10.79 -17.71 7.02
C GLU A 214 9.64 -18.45 7.71
N GLU A 215 9.81 -18.80 8.99
CA GLU A 215 8.74 -19.41 9.80
C GLU A 215 7.54 -18.46 9.96
N LEU A 216 7.76 -17.16 10.17
CA LEU A 216 6.70 -16.14 10.17
C LEU A 216 6.01 -16.02 8.82
N ALA A 217 6.75 -16.03 7.73
CA ALA A 217 6.21 -15.99 6.37
C ALA A 217 5.34 -17.22 6.06
N GLN A 218 5.82 -18.41 6.44
CA GLN A 218 5.05 -19.65 6.29
C GLN A 218 3.75 -19.62 7.11
N ARG A 219 3.75 -19.06 8.31
CA ARG A 219 2.53 -18.86 9.10
C ARG A 219 1.56 -17.89 8.41
N ILE A 220 2.07 -16.79 7.85
CA ILE A 220 1.26 -15.83 7.08
C ILE A 220 0.59 -16.52 5.88
N GLU A 221 1.33 -17.44 5.22
CA GLU A 221 0.82 -18.19 4.07
C GLU A 221 -0.16 -19.32 4.50
N ALA A 222 0.12 -20.00 5.62
CA ALA A 222 -0.69 -21.10 6.13
C ALA A 222 -2.01 -20.67 6.77
N ASP A 223 -2.06 -19.48 7.37
CA ASP A 223 -3.28 -18.94 7.98
C ASP A 223 -4.34 -18.51 6.94
N GLY A 224 -4.08 -18.84 5.65
CA GLY A 224 -5.09 -18.82 4.61
C GLY A 224 -5.75 -17.47 4.38
N PHE A 225 -5.00 -16.39 4.50
CA PHE A 225 -5.44 -15.16 3.87
C PHE A 225 -5.43 -15.41 2.36
N GLU A 226 -6.56 -15.82 1.86
CA GLU A 226 -6.81 -15.83 0.43
C GLU A 226 -6.51 -14.42 -0.07
N ASP A 227 -5.43 -14.27 -0.82
CA ASP A 227 -4.92 -13.00 -1.38
C ASP A 227 -6.03 -12.21 -2.12
N ASP A 228 -7.10 -12.89 -2.49
CA ASP A 228 -8.23 -12.35 -3.23
C ASP A 228 -9.28 -11.67 -2.35
N THR A 229 -9.43 -12.04 -1.08
CA THR A 229 -10.47 -11.48 -0.21
C THR A 229 -10.14 -10.08 0.32
N ALA A 230 -8.89 -9.80 0.64
CA ALA A 230 -8.50 -8.44 1.04
C ALA A 230 -8.61 -7.46 -0.13
N TRP A 231 -8.28 -7.89 -1.34
CA TRP A 231 -8.44 -7.10 -2.57
C TRP A 231 -9.91 -7.00 -3.00
N LEU A 232 -10.69 -8.08 -2.92
CA LEU A 232 -12.13 -8.07 -3.17
C LEU A 232 -12.87 -7.24 -2.14
N GLY A 233 -12.47 -7.27 -0.87
CA GLY A 233 -12.97 -6.38 0.18
C GLY A 233 -12.73 -4.90 -0.15
N PHE A 234 -11.58 -4.56 -0.71
CA PHE A 234 -11.25 -3.22 -1.16
C PHE A 234 -12.10 -2.78 -2.37
N ILE A 235 -12.35 -3.66 -3.33
CA ILE A 235 -13.24 -3.42 -4.47
C ILE A 235 -14.70 -3.29 -3.99
N HIS A 236 -15.15 -4.13 -3.06
CA HIS A 236 -16.50 -4.07 -2.50
C HIS A 236 -16.71 -2.84 -1.62
N ALA A 237 -15.74 -2.40 -0.84
CA ALA A 237 -15.82 -1.16 -0.07
C ALA A 237 -15.87 0.08 -0.98
N ALA A 238 -15.11 0.08 -2.08
CA ALA A 238 -15.22 1.12 -3.11
C ALA A 238 -16.58 1.11 -3.81
N GLN A 239 -17.20 -0.06 -4.01
CA GLN A 239 -18.54 -0.22 -4.58
C GLN A 239 -19.66 0.12 -3.58
N ALA A 240 -19.48 -0.17 -2.28
CA ALA A 240 -20.43 0.19 -1.23
C ALA A 240 -20.48 1.71 -0.96
N GLY A 241 -19.35 2.41 -1.12
CA GLY A 241 -19.33 3.88 -1.10
C GLY A 241 -20.16 4.53 -2.21
N GLU A 242 -20.34 3.84 -3.33
CA GLU A 242 -21.23 4.27 -4.43
C GLU A 242 -22.73 4.04 -4.12
N ALA A 243 -23.04 3.05 -3.28
CA ALA A 243 -24.41 2.78 -2.85
C ALA A 243 -24.93 3.79 -1.80
N LEU A 244 -24.04 4.55 -1.17
CA LEU A 244 -24.38 5.56 -0.16
C LEU A 244 -24.54 6.99 -0.72
N GLY A 245 -24.47 7.19 -2.03
CA GLY A 245 -24.98 8.39 -2.69
C GLY A 245 -24.27 9.70 -2.33
N TYR A 246 -22.93 9.75 -2.31
CA TYR A 246 -22.14 10.98 -2.24
C TYR A 246 -21.54 11.36 -3.59
#